data_3d50205c8687495878390371a7ab6fd5
#
_entry.id   3d50205c8687495878390371a7ab6fd5
#
_cell.length_a   1.000
_cell.length_b   1.000
_cell.length_c   1.000
_cell.angle_alpha   90.00
_cell.angle_beta   90.00
_cell.angle_gamma   90.00
#
_symmetry.space_group_name_H-M   'P 1'
#
loop_
_entity.id
_entity.type
_entity.pdbx_description
1 polymer ?
#
loop_
_entity_poly.entity_id
_entity_poly.type
_entity_poly.pdbx_seq_one_letter_code
_entity_poly.pdbx_strand_id
1 'polypeptide(L)'
;MIAITVDDEKPMLRALTTAVKASPDITEVTEFSVCSEVLKWAAHNTVEIAFLDISMRGMGGLALAEKILEIQPDCKIVFCTGYSEYAIDAFKIHVSGYLMKPVTAEDVQKEIDHIQGQKARERLLTVKCFGNFEVYSNREPLLFKRTKTKEVFAFLIDRNGAGVTTKQICAELWENDTNDTKNRNYLYQLLDDLRSTLKSVGAESVLVKTNSTYAIDTERLDCDYYSYLENGKPPFMGEYMTQYSWAEVTCSLLMNRKK
;
A
#
# COMPACT_ATOMS: atom_id res chain seq x y z
N MET A 1 -8.39 -10.14 -13.75
CA MET A 1 -8.25 -11.07 -12.59
C MET A 1 -9.14 -12.29 -12.79
N ILE A 2 -8.69 -13.45 -12.30
CA ILE A 2 -9.47 -14.71 -12.26
C ILE A 2 -10.27 -14.71 -10.96
N ALA A 3 -11.60 -14.71 -11.09
CA ALA A 3 -12.54 -14.61 -9.98
C ALA A 3 -13.34 -15.90 -9.76
N ILE A 4 -13.73 -16.15 -8.52
CA ILE A 4 -14.78 -17.10 -8.20
C ILE A 4 -15.94 -16.40 -7.48
N THR A 5 -17.16 -16.89 -7.69
CA THR A 5 -18.35 -16.47 -6.97
C THR A 5 -18.98 -17.67 -6.30
N VAL A 6 -19.34 -17.54 -5.03
CA VAL A 6 -19.87 -18.66 -4.22
C VAL A 6 -21.08 -18.24 -3.42
N ASP A 7 -22.21 -18.92 -3.64
CA ASP A 7 -23.47 -18.69 -2.95
C ASP A 7 -24.34 -19.94 -3.10
N ASP A 8 -24.92 -20.47 -2.02
CA ASP A 8 -25.75 -21.69 -2.08
C ASP A 8 -27.18 -21.42 -2.62
N GLU A 9 -27.56 -20.13 -2.72
CA GLU A 9 -28.80 -19.68 -3.35
C GLU A 9 -28.59 -19.36 -4.84
N LYS A 10 -29.03 -20.25 -5.75
CA LYS A 10 -28.84 -20.07 -7.19
C LYS A 10 -29.24 -18.71 -7.78
N PRO A 11 -30.36 -18.07 -7.36
CA PRO A 11 -30.69 -16.72 -7.85
C PRO A 11 -29.65 -15.68 -7.43
N MET A 12 -29.18 -15.74 -6.18
CA MET A 12 -28.17 -14.83 -5.64
C MET A 12 -26.81 -15.05 -6.30
N LEU A 13 -26.41 -16.31 -6.49
CA LEU A 13 -25.19 -16.68 -7.22
C LEU A 13 -25.18 -16.09 -8.63
N ARG A 14 -26.29 -16.22 -9.39
CA ARG A 14 -26.39 -15.67 -10.73
C ARG A 14 -26.31 -14.14 -10.75
N ALA A 15 -26.98 -13.47 -9.80
CA ALA A 15 -26.93 -12.01 -9.69
C ALA A 15 -25.51 -11.54 -9.38
N LEU A 16 -24.84 -12.16 -8.40
CA LEU A 16 -23.47 -11.89 -8.02
C LEU A 16 -22.51 -12.14 -9.20
N THR A 17 -22.61 -13.30 -9.85
CA THR A 17 -21.78 -13.64 -11.02
C THR A 17 -21.96 -12.64 -12.16
N THR A 18 -23.18 -12.15 -12.40
CA THR A 18 -23.47 -11.15 -13.42
C THR A 18 -22.81 -9.81 -13.06
N ALA A 19 -22.91 -9.38 -11.80
CA ALA A 19 -22.28 -8.15 -11.33
C ALA A 19 -20.74 -8.22 -11.44
N VAL A 20 -20.14 -9.37 -11.07
CA VAL A 20 -18.68 -9.58 -11.13
C VAL A 20 -18.19 -9.62 -12.59
N LYS A 21 -18.91 -10.28 -13.48
CA LYS A 21 -18.58 -10.32 -14.93
C LYS A 21 -18.65 -8.95 -15.61
N ALA A 22 -19.38 -8.01 -15.07
CA ALA A 22 -19.50 -6.66 -15.63
C ALA A 22 -18.25 -5.80 -15.40
N SER A 23 -17.36 -6.19 -14.48
CA SER A 23 -16.10 -5.49 -14.23
C SER A 23 -15.09 -5.74 -15.37
N PRO A 24 -14.48 -4.69 -15.95
CA PRO A 24 -13.45 -4.84 -16.97
C PRO A 24 -12.15 -5.47 -16.45
N ASP A 25 -11.93 -5.44 -15.12
CA ASP A 25 -10.73 -5.99 -14.47
C ASP A 25 -10.81 -7.51 -14.28
N ILE A 26 -11.98 -8.10 -14.44
CA ILE A 26 -12.21 -9.53 -14.31
C ILE A 26 -12.14 -10.20 -15.69
N THR A 27 -11.18 -11.08 -15.86
CA THR A 27 -10.95 -11.80 -17.13
C THR A 27 -11.69 -13.13 -17.19
N GLU A 28 -11.91 -13.77 -16.04
CA GLU A 28 -12.57 -15.06 -15.93
C GLU A 28 -13.35 -15.15 -14.63
N VAL A 29 -14.55 -15.74 -14.66
CA VAL A 29 -15.39 -15.99 -13.47
C VAL A 29 -15.93 -17.40 -13.49
N THR A 30 -15.63 -18.15 -12.44
CA THR A 30 -16.20 -19.48 -12.18
C THR A 30 -17.17 -19.43 -11.01
N GLU A 31 -18.40 -19.96 -11.18
CA GLU A 31 -19.45 -19.93 -10.16
C GLU A 31 -19.58 -21.29 -9.45
N PHE A 32 -19.83 -21.25 -8.14
CA PHE A 32 -20.00 -22.44 -7.32
C PHE A 32 -21.18 -22.27 -6.37
N SER A 33 -21.99 -23.32 -6.23
CA SER A 33 -23.05 -23.40 -5.23
C SER A 33 -22.73 -24.37 -4.08
N VAL A 34 -21.56 -24.99 -4.10
CA VAL A 34 -21.10 -25.98 -3.12
C VAL A 34 -19.65 -25.72 -2.73
N CYS A 35 -19.39 -25.46 -1.44
CA CYS A 35 -18.05 -25.12 -0.93
C CYS A 35 -16.98 -26.19 -1.19
N SER A 36 -17.36 -27.50 -1.15
CA SER A 36 -16.40 -28.59 -1.41
C SER A 36 -15.90 -28.62 -2.86
N GLU A 37 -16.68 -28.11 -3.81
CA GLU A 37 -16.26 -27.98 -5.21
C GLU A 37 -15.26 -26.85 -5.38
N VAL A 38 -15.47 -25.72 -4.65
CA VAL A 38 -14.53 -24.61 -4.62
C VAL A 38 -13.13 -25.07 -4.22
N LEU A 39 -13.01 -25.79 -3.10
CA LEU A 39 -11.72 -26.25 -2.59
C LEU A 39 -11.01 -27.21 -3.53
N LYS A 40 -11.76 -28.14 -4.15
CA LYS A 40 -11.21 -29.04 -5.17
C LYS A 40 -10.71 -28.27 -6.39
N TRP A 41 -11.46 -27.27 -6.81
CA TRP A 41 -11.11 -26.47 -7.98
C TRP A 41 -9.90 -25.56 -7.68
N ALA A 42 -9.89 -24.86 -6.53
CA ALA A 42 -8.82 -23.97 -6.10
C ALA A 42 -7.47 -24.70 -5.89
N ALA A 43 -7.49 -26.01 -5.60
CA ALA A 43 -6.26 -26.81 -5.49
C ALA A 43 -5.52 -26.98 -6.83
N HIS A 44 -6.20 -26.77 -7.98
CA HIS A 44 -5.63 -26.99 -9.31
C HIS A 44 -5.70 -25.76 -10.23
N ASN A 45 -6.36 -24.70 -9.80
CA ASN A 45 -6.57 -23.47 -10.58
C ASN A 45 -6.23 -22.26 -9.74
N THR A 46 -5.75 -21.19 -10.37
CA THR A 46 -5.47 -19.92 -9.70
C THR A 46 -6.75 -19.18 -9.40
N VAL A 47 -6.88 -18.64 -8.17
CA VAL A 47 -7.94 -17.73 -7.75
C VAL A 47 -7.29 -16.44 -7.28
N GLU A 48 -7.49 -15.34 -8.02
CA GLU A 48 -6.95 -14.04 -7.60
C GLU A 48 -7.92 -13.30 -6.67
N ILE A 49 -9.24 -13.50 -6.87
CA ILE A 49 -10.28 -12.89 -6.05
C ILE A 49 -11.48 -13.84 -5.87
N ALA A 50 -12.00 -13.95 -4.66
CA ALA A 50 -13.15 -14.77 -4.32
C ALA A 50 -14.27 -13.91 -3.70
N PHE A 51 -15.45 -13.91 -4.32
CA PHE A 51 -16.67 -13.31 -3.81
C PHE A 51 -17.51 -14.39 -3.16
N LEU A 52 -17.66 -14.33 -1.83
CA LEU A 52 -18.24 -15.41 -1.04
C LEU A 52 -19.48 -14.92 -0.27
N ASP A 53 -20.58 -15.63 -0.32
CA ASP A 53 -21.62 -15.45 0.71
C ASP A 53 -21.13 -15.99 2.06
N ILE A 54 -21.51 -15.32 3.15
CA ILE A 54 -21.15 -15.75 4.50
C ILE A 54 -22.08 -16.87 4.97
N SER A 55 -23.40 -16.72 4.68
CA SER A 55 -24.47 -17.53 5.27
C SER A 55 -24.85 -18.70 4.38
N MET A 56 -23.94 -19.64 4.18
CA MET A 56 -24.17 -20.85 3.37
C MET A 56 -24.40 -22.09 4.22
N ARG A 57 -25.17 -23.05 3.70
CA ARG A 57 -25.48 -24.32 4.38
C ARG A 57 -24.23 -25.19 4.51
N GLY A 58 -24.04 -25.76 5.68
CA GLY A 58 -22.91 -26.66 5.98
C GLY A 58 -21.63 -25.89 6.30
N MET A 59 -20.74 -25.69 5.33
CA MET A 59 -19.55 -24.86 5.52
C MET A 59 -19.91 -23.40 5.22
N GLY A 60 -19.87 -22.55 6.25
CA GLY A 60 -20.08 -21.10 6.08
C GLY A 60 -18.94 -20.43 5.31
N GLY A 61 -19.22 -19.23 4.78
CA GLY A 61 -18.27 -18.46 3.97
C GLY A 61 -16.96 -18.12 4.70
N LEU A 62 -17.01 -17.88 6.02
CA LEU A 62 -15.82 -17.62 6.84
C LEU A 62 -14.85 -18.82 6.81
N ALA A 63 -15.37 -20.02 7.10
CA ALA A 63 -14.55 -21.24 7.07
C ALA A 63 -14.06 -21.61 5.66
N LEU A 64 -14.83 -21.26 4.63
CA LEU A 64 -14.40 -21.41 3.24
C LEU A 64 -13.26 -20.45 2.90
N ALA A 65 -13.36 -19.19 3.33
CA ALA A 65 -12.32 -18.18 3.12
C ALA A 65 -10.98 -18.59 3.74
N GLU A 66 -10.98 -19.05 5.00
CA GLU A 66 -9.78 -19.57 5.66
C GLU A 66 -9.11 -20.69 4.85
N LYS A 67 -9.89 -21.66 4.38
CA LYS A 67 -9.37 -22.78 3.58
C LYS A 67 -8.88 -22.36 2.19
N ILE A 68 -9.49 -21.36 1.55
CA ILE A 68 -8.98 -20.79 0.30
C ILE A 68 -7.63 -20.13 0.57
N LEU A 69 -7.49 -19.35 1.64
CA LEU A 69 -6.25 -18.68 2.00
C LEU A 69 -5.13 -19.66 2.41
N GLU A 70 -5.46 -20.81 2.98
CA GLU A 70 -4.49 -21.90 3.22
C GLU A 70 -3.92 -22.47 1.91
N ILE A 71 -4.75 -22.57 0.85
CA ILE A 71 -4.34 -23.08 -0.47
C ILE A 71 -3.67 -21.99 -1.30
N GLN A 72 -4.21 -20.75 -1.24
CA GLN A 72 -3.79 -19.60 -2.04
C GLN A 72 -3.72 -18.35 -1.15
N PRO A 73 -2.60 -18.11 -0.45
CA PRO A 73 -2.45 -17.01 0.53
C PRO A 73 -2.63 -15.61 -0.05
N ASP A 74 -2.39 -15.44 -1.35
CA ASP A 74 -2.51 -14.14 -2.05
C ASP A 74 -3.92 -13.87 -2.59
N CYS A 75 -4.85 -14.82 -2.48
CA CYS A 75 -6.22 -14.67 -2.92
C CYS A 75 -6.92 -13.54 -2.14
N LYS A 76 -7.60 -12.65 -2.84
CA LYS A 76 -8.40 -11.57 -2.23
C LYS A 76 -9.79 -12.10 -1.91
N ILE A 77 -10.21 -11.97 -0.66
CA ILE A 77 -11.53 -12.42 -0.22
C ILE A 77 -12.45 -11.21 -0.08
N VAL A 78 -13.59 -11.25 -0.74
CA VAL A 78 -14.68 -10.27 -0.63
C VAL A 78 -15.94 -11.00 -0.19
N PHE A 79 -16.47 -10.64 0.96
CA PHE A 79 -17.75 -11.16 1.40
C PHE A 79 -18.94 -10.42 0.78
N CYS A 80 -19.95 -11.16 0.36
CA CYS A 80 -21.18 -10.64 -0.23
C CYS A 80 -22.37 -11.20 0.56
N THR A 81 -22.92 -10.44 1.50
CA THR A 81 -23.96 -10.96 2.41
C THR A 81 -25.07 -9.95 2.68
N GLY A 82 -26.26 -10.44 3.06
CA GLY A 82 -27.36 -9.60 3.54
C GLY A 82 -27.28 -9.18 5.00
N TYR A 83 -26.27 -9.62 5.74
CA TYR A 83 -26.18 -9.44 7.19
C TYR A 83 -24.98 -8.58 7.57
N SER A 84 -25.22 -7.42 8.21
CA SER A 84 -24.16 -6.49 8.64
C SER A 84 -23.39 -6.94 9.88
N GLU A 85 -23.95 -7.83 10.67
CA GLU A 85 -23.39 -8.31 11.94
C GLU A 85 -22.11 -9.15 11.80
N TYR A 86 -21.91 -9.79 10.65
CA TYR A 86 -20.69 -10.57 10.36
C TYR A 86 -19.46 -9.75 9.94
N ALA A 87 -19.62 -8.44 9.78
CA ALA A 87 -18.51 -7.57 9.41
C ALA A 87 -17.34 -7.64 10.42
N ILE A 88 -17.65 -7.76 11.72
CA ILE A 88 -16.64 -7.85 12.79
C ILE A 88 -15.82 -9.15 12.69
N ASP A 89 -16.47 -10.27 12.37
CA ASP A 89 -15.77 -11.56 12.24
C ASP A 89 -14.96 -11.64 10.93
N ALA A 90 -15.44 -11.01 9.86
CA ALA A 90 -14.71 -10.86 8.61
C ALA A 90 -13.39 -10.09 8.81
N PHE A 91 -13.35 -9.07 9.65
CA PHE A 91 -12.12 -8.34 9.99
C PHE A 91 -11.05 -9.21 10.66
N LYS A 92 -11.42 -10.23 11.43
CA LYS A 92 -10.46 -11.12 12.13
C LYS A 92 -9.61 -11.96 11.18
N ILE A 93 -10.13 -12.30 10.01
CA ILE A 93 -9.43 -13.11 8.98
C ILE A 93 -8.81 -12.25 7.86
N HIS A 94 -8.66 -10.93 8.10
CA HIS A 94 -7.98 -10.00 7.18
C HIS A 94 -8.54 -10.06 5.74
N VAL A 95 -9.88 -10.09 5.59
CA VAL A 95 -10.53 -10.07 4.27
C VAL A 95 -10.27 -8.76 3.54
N SER A 96 -10.26 -8.84 2.22
CA SER A 96 -9.94 -7.71 1.35
C SER A 96 -11.13 -6.77 1.15
N GLY A 97 -12.38 -7.27 1.37
CA GLY A 97 -13.57 -6.47 1.15
C GLY A 97 -14.87 -7.06 1.69
N TYR A 98 -15.92 -6.21 1.70
CA TYR A 98 -17.24 -6.57 2.20
C TYR A 98 -18.33 -5.82 1.44
N LEU A 99 -19.24 -6.54 0.78
CA LEU A 99 -20.34 -5.99 0.01
C LEU A 99 -21.69 -6.42 0.62
N MET A 100 -22.62 -5.47 0.71
CA MET A 100 -23.98 -5.75 1.15
C MET A 100 -24.86 -6.16 -0.02
N LYS A 101 -25.62 -7.25 0.10
CA LYS A 101 -26.64 -7.63 -0.88
C LYS A 101 -27.82 -6.65 -0.84
N PRO A 102 -28.39 -6.23 -1.99
CA PRO A 102 -28.08 -6.69 -3.35
C PRO A 102 -26.78 -6.06 -3.89
N VAL A 103 -25.84 -6.89 -4.41
CA VAL A 103 -24.57 -6.45 -4.97
C VAL A 103 -24.75 -5.98 -6.41
N THR A 104 -24.33 -4.76 -6.71
CA THR A 104 -24.37 -4.19 -8.05
C THR A 104 -22.99 -4.27 -8.74
N ALA A 105 -22.96 -4.11 -10.07
CA ALA A 105 -21.70 -4.03 -10.82
C ALA A 105 -20.83 -2.84 -10.37
N GLU A 106 -21.46 -1.72 -9.97
CA GLU A 106 -20.76 -0.54 -9.45
C GLU A 106 -20.11 -0.82 -8.09
N ASP A 107 -20.78 -1.55 -7.19
CA ASP A 107 -20.22 -1.94 -5.89
C ASP A 107 -19.02 -2.87 -6.07
N VAL A 108 -19.14 -3.86 -6.99
CA VAL A 108 -18.04 -4.76 -7.35
C VAL A 108 -16.85 -3.98 -7.89
N GLN A 109 -17.08 -3.03 -8.82
CA GLN A 109 -15.99 -2.24 -9.39
C GLN A 109 -15.31 -1.37 -8.33
N LYS A 110 -16.06 -0.70 -7.47
CA LYS A 110 -15.50 0.11 -6.36
C LYS A 110 -14.64 -0.75 -5.42
N GLU A 111 -15.07 -1.97 -5.14
CA GLU A 111 -14.32 -2.87 -4.26
C GLU A 111 -13.05 -3.39 -4.94
N ILE A 112 -13.14 -3.73 -6.23
CA ILE A 112 -11.96 -4.09 -7.02
C ILE A 112 -10.98 -2.93 -7.10
N ASP A 113 -11.45 -1.71 -7.37
CA ASP A 113 -10.63 -0.49 -7.38
C ASP A 113 -9.98 -0.26 -6.01
N HIS A 114 -10.71 -0.50 -4.92
CA HIS A 114 -10.17 -0.42 -3.56
C HIS A 114 -9.07 -1.46 -3.32
N ILE A 115 -9.31 -2.71 -3.69
CA ILE A 115 -8.36 -3.82 -3.56
C ILE A 115 -7.14 -3.60 -4.47
N GLN A 116 -7.35 -3.13 -5.69
CA GLN A 116 -6.28 -2.77 -6.63
C GLN A 116 -5.61 -1.46 -6.22
N GLY A 117 -6.36 -0.50 -5.70
CA GLY A 117 -5.85 0.76 -5.17
C GLY A 117 -4.99 0.58 -3.92
N GLN A 118 -5.22 -0.48 -3.15
CA GLN A 118 -4.24 -0.97 -2.16
C GLN A 118 -2.99 -1.56 -2.84
N LYS A 119 -3.10 -2.12 -4.08
CA LYS A 119 -1.96 -2.60 -4.89
C LYS A 119 -1.35 -1.53 -5.80
N ALA A 120 -2.11 -0.51 -6.15
CA ALA A 120 -1.73 0.49 -7.15
C ALA A 120 -2.15 1.91 -6.74
N ARG A 121 -1.76 2.36 -5.58
CA ARG A 121 -1.31 3.75 -5.53
C ARG A 121 -0.07 3.76 -6.42
N GLU A 122 -0.22 4.30 -7.63
CA GLU A 122 0.81 4.38 -8.63
C GLU A 122 2.10 4.84 -7.94
N ARG A 123 3.12 3.98 -7.92
CA ARG A 123 4.41 4.33 -7.34
C ARG A 123 5.02 5.39 -8.23
N LEU A 124 4.94 6.63 -7.78
CA LEU A 124 5.28 7.80 -8.57
C LEU A 124 6.79 8.02 -8.68
N LEU A 125 7.54 7.56 -7.66
CA LEU A 125 8.98 7.73 -7.59
C LEU A 125 9.65 6.43 -7.16
N THR A 126 10.82 6.17 -7.72
CA THR A 126 11.78 5.16 -7.21
C THR A 126 12.82 5.86 -6.36
N VAL A 127 13.02 5.41 -5.13
CA VAL A 127 13.95 6.00 -4.16
C VAL A 127 14.98 4.96 -3.74
N LYS A 128 16.24 5.31 -3.86
CA LYS A 128 17.36 4.52 -3.36
C LYS A 128 17.93 5.19 -2.12
N CYS A 129 17.92 4.45 -1.03
CA CYS A 129 18.47 4.85 0.27
C CYS A 129 19.73 4.06 0.63
N PHE A 130 19.90 2.86 0.06
CA PHE A 130 21.10 2.04 0.27
C PHE A 130 22.23 2.53 -0.61
N GLY A 131 23.37 2.88 0.02
CA GLY A 131 24.44 3.66 -0.58
C GLY A 131 24.12 5.16 -0.54
N ASN A 132 24.22 5.84 -1.67
CA ASN A 132 23.82 7.24 -1.81
C ASN A 132 22.30 7.38 -1.98
N PHE A 133 21.75 8.46 -1.40
CA PHE A 133 20.33 8.80 -1.61
C PHE A 133 20.11 9.31 -3.03
N GLU A 134 19.31 8.58 -3.80
CA GLU A 134 18.94 8.95 -5.17
C GLU A 134 17.42 8.77 -5.40
N VAL A 135 16.86 9.64 -6.23
CA VAL A 135 15.43 9.65 -6.56
C VAL A 135 15.27 9.65 -8.07
N TYR A 136 14.34 8.82 -8.55
CA TYR A 136 14.03 8.68 -9.97
C TYR A 136 12.53 8.85 -10.21
N SER A 137 12.19 9.48 -11.33
CA SER A 137 10.83 9.48 -11.88
C SER A 137 10.91 8.90 -13.30
N ASN A 138 10.07 7.91 -13.61
CA ASN A 138 10.09 7.22 -14.90
C ASN A 138 11.49 6.74 -15.33
N ARG A 139 12.31 6.25 -14.39
CA ARG A 139 13.72 5.81 -14.56
C ARG A 139 14.74 6.92 -14.82
N GLU A 140 14.30 8.18 -14.89
CA GLU A 140 15.17 9.34 -15.04
C GLU A 140 15.48 9.94 -13.66
N PRO A 141 16.73 10.38 -13.40
CA PRO A 141 17.09 11.03 -12.14
C PRO A 141 16.26 12.29 -11.90
N LEU A 142 15.66 12.42 -10.71
CA LEU A 142 14.96 13.63 -10.31
C LEU A 142 15.95 14.70 -9.91
N LEU A 143 15.93 15.82 -10.64
CA LEU A 143 16.85 16.93 -10.40
C LEU A 143 16.27 17.90 -9.38
N PHE A 144 17.02 18.17 -8.32
CA PHE A 144 16.69 19.14 -7.29
C PHE A 144 17.43 20.45 -7.55
N LYS A 145 16.73 21.58 -7.42
CA LYS A 145 17.36 22.91 -7.60
C LYS A 145 18.48 23.20 -6.60
N ARG A 146 18.37 22.67 -5.39
CA ARG A 146 19.33 22.83 -4.31
C ARG A 146 19.65 21.48 -3.67
N THR A 147 20.91 21.23 -3.36
CA THR A 147 21.34 20.03 -2.63
C THR A 147 20.60 19.90 -1.29
N LYS A 148 20.36 21.03 -0.60
CA LYS A 148 19.65 21.03 0.68
C LYS A 148 18.16 20.67 0.53
N THR A 149 17.52 20.91 -0.62
CA THR A 149 16.16 20.41 -0.91
C THR A 149 16.15 18.89 -1.01
N LYS A 150 17.15 18.29 -1.68
CA LYS A 150 17.31 16.83 -1.76
C LYS A 150 17.53 16.23 -0.37
N GLU A 151 18.30 16.89 0.50
CA GLU A 151 18.55 16.47 1.88
C GLU A 151 17.29 16.54 2.75
N VAL A 152 16.46 17.59 2.64
CA VAL A 152 15.15 17.67 3.32
C VAL A 152 14.26 16.49 2.91
N PHE A 153 14.25 16.16 1.62
CA PHE A 153 13.47 15.03 1.12
C PHE A 153 14.00 13.69 1.67
N ALA A 154 15.32 13.49 1.65
CA ALA A 154 15.97 12.32 2.24
C ALA A 154 15.62 12.15 3.73
N PHE A 155 15.66 13.23 4.49
CA PHE A 155 15.30 13.21 5.90
C PHE A 155 13.83 12.82 6.12
N LEU A 156 12.90 13.33 5.31
CA LEU A 156 11.49 12.94 5.39
C LEU A 156 11.27 11.48 4.99
N ILE A 157 12.01 10.96 4.02
CA ILE A 157 12.02 9.52 3.64
C ILE A 157 12.50 8.66 4.82
N ASP A 158 13.60 9.07 5.49
CA ASP A 158 14.13 8.35 6.65
C ASP A 158 13.10 8.18 7.77
N ARG A 159 12.17 9.11 7.92
CA ARG A 159 11.09 9.06 8.93
C ARG A 159 9.96 8.08 8.58
N ASN A 160 10.02 7.41 7.47
CA ASN A 160 9.11 6.32 7.08
C ASN A 160 7.62 6.64 7.28
N GLY A 161 7.16 7.75 6.71
CA GLY A 161 5.78 8.21 6.81
C GLY A 161 5.40 8.91 8.11
N ALA A 162 6.27 8.94 9.11
CA ALA A 162 6.01 9.68 10.35
C ALA A 162 5.97 11.20 10.08
N GLY A 163 4.98 11.88 10.69
CA GLY A 163 4.84 13.33 10.59
C GLY A 163 5.93 14.05 11.37
N VAL A 164 6.65 14.98 10.71
CA VAL A 164 7.77 15.74 11.29
C VAL A 164 7.43 17.23 11.29
N THR A 165 7.64 17.90 12.41
CA THR A 165 7.46 19.35 12.52
C THR A 165 8.63 20.11 11.92
N THR A 166 8.40 21.36 11.50
CA THR A 166 9.48 22.25 11.02
C THR A 166 10.58 22.44 12.04
N LYS A 167 10.24 22.43 13.34
CA LYS A 167 11.21 22.52 14.43
C LYS A 167 12.13 21.29 14.47
N GLN A 168 11.59 20.08 14.32
CA GLN A 168 12.37 18.84 14.28
C GLN A 168 13.26 18.79 13.05
N ILE A 169 12.76 19.18 11.87
CA ILE A 169 13.56 19.23 10.65
C ILE A 169 14.73 20.23 10.82
N CYS A 170 14.47 21.43 11.37
CA CYS A 170 15.52 22.42 11.61
C CYS A 170 16.55 21.91 12.61
N ALA A 171 16.15 21.29 13.71
CA ALA A 171 17.07 20.77 14.73
C ALA A 171 18.04 19.73 14.16
N GLU A 172 17.57 18.86 13.26
CA GLU A 172 18.42 17.84 12.64
C GLU A 172 19.33 18.41 11.55
N LEU A 173 18.78 19.21 10.64
CA LEU A 173 19.53 19.65 9.45
C LEU A 173 20.46 20.86 9.70
N TRP A 174 20.33 21.52 10.87
CA TRP A 174 21.15 22.68 11.28
C TRP A 174 21.56 22.62 12.75
N GLU A 175 22.03 21.43 13.22
CA GLU A 175 22.40 21.16 14.61
C GLU A 175 23.26 22.24 15.29
N ASN A 176 24.12 22.90 14.54
CA ASN A 176 25.10 23.89 15.06
C ASN A 176 24.68 25.37 14.81
N ASP A 177 23.51 25.62 14.23
CA ASP A 177 23.08 27.00 13.93
C ASP A 177 21.94 27.43 14.86
N THR A 178 22.25 28.35 15.76
CA THR A 178 21.32 28.91 16.77
C THR A 178 20.29 29.89 16.19
N ASN A 179 20.32 30.19 14.88
CA ASN A 179 19.42 31.15 14.26
C ASN A 179 18.10 30.51 13.79
N ASP A 180 17.27 30.09 14.73
CA ASP A 180 15.99 29.42 14.50
C ASP A 180 15.07 30.10 13.48
N THR A 181 15.02 31.43 13.46
CA THR A 181 14.14 32.16 12.53
C THR A 181 14.65 32.12 11.11
N LYS A 182 15.95 32.29 10.90
CA LYS A 182 16.59 32.20 9.57
C LYS A 182 16.45 30.80 8.99
N ASN A 183 16.74 29.77 9.80
CA ASN A 183 16.69 28.37 9.38
C ASN A 183 15.27 27.94 9.05
N ARG A 184 14.28 28.39 9.83
CA ARG A 184 12.87 28.13 9.55
C ARG A 184 12.42 28.78 8.24
N ASN A 185 12.78 30.02 7.97
CA ASN A 185 12.43 30.72 6.73
C ASN A 185 13.09 30.03 5.52
N TYR A 186 14.34 29.59 5.67
CA TYR A 186 15.03 28.84 4.64
C TYR A 186 14.40 27.46 4.42
N LEU A 187 14.00 26.75 5.47
CA LEU A 187 13.28 25.48 5.37
C LEU A 187 11.97 25.64 4.58
N TYR A 188 11.19 26.69 4.79
CA TYR A 188 9.99 26.92 3.99
C TYR A 188 10.29 27.07 2.49
N GLN A 189 11.37 27.75 2.13
CA GLN A 189 11.81 27.84 0.73
C GLN A 189 12.21 26.47 0.17
N LEU A 190 12.88 25.64 0.97
CA LEU A 190 13.26 24.27 0.57
C LEU A 190 12.04 23.35 0.39
N LEU A 191 11.02 23.49 1.26
CA LEU A 191 9.77 22.73 1.16
C LEU A 191 8.94 23.16 -0.06
N ASP A 192 8.95 24.45 -0.40
CA ASP A 192 8.30 24.96 -1.62
C ASP A 192 9.04 24.50 -2.88
N ASP A 193 10.37 24.50 -2.85
CA ASP A 193 11.20 23.91 -3.92
C ASP A 193 10.91 22.40 -4.09
N LEU A 194 10.85 21.68 -2.98
CA LEU A 194 10.54 20.24 -2.99
C LEU A 194 9.17 20.00 -3.61
N ARG A 195 8.14 20.74 -3.16
CA ARG A 195 6.80 20.62 -3.74
C ARG A 195 6.78 20.92 -5.24
N SER A 196 7.48 21.97 -5.66
CA SER A 196 7.57 22.36 -7.08
C SER A 196 8.27 21.27 -7.90
N THR A 197 9.34 20.68 -7.36
CA THR A 197 10.09 19.57 -7.98
C THR A 197 9.20 18.32 -8.12
N LEU A 198 8.50 17.93 -7.07
CA LEU A 198 7.58 16.79 -7.11
C LEU A 198 6.42 17.03 -8.08
N LYS A 199 5.86 18.24 -8.11
CA LYS A 199 4.80 18.62 -9.03
C LYS A 199 5.22 18.55 -10.49
N SER A 200 6.46 18.88 -10.82
CA SER A 200 6.98 18.84 -12.20
C SER A 200 6.99 17.43 -12.81
N VAL A 201 6.93 16.39 -11.96
CA VAL A 201 6.90 14.97 -12.36
C VAL A 201 5.60 14.27 -11.96
N GLY A 202 4.54 15.02 -11.60
CA GLY A 202 3.24 14.47 -11.22
C GLY A 202 3.22 13.78 -9.84
N ALA A 203 4.26 13.97 -9.02
CA ALA A 203 4.44 13.31 -7.72
C ALA A 203 4.13 14.21 -6.51
N GLU A 204 3.35 15.29 -6.67
CA GLU A 204 3.05 16.25 -5.59
C GLU A 204 2.42 15.59 -4.36
N SER A 205 1.61 14.54 -4.58
CA SER A 205 0.94 13.80 -3.52
C SER A 205 1.86 12.95 -2.63
N VAL A 206 3.13 12.80 -3.01
CA VAL A 206 4.16 12.14 -2.17
C VAL A 206 4.44 12.94 -0.90
N LEU A 207 4.40 14.29 -0.98
CA LEU A 207 4.63 15.17 0.16
C LEU A 207 3.30 15.56 0.82
N VAL A 208 3.02 14.97 1.96
CA VAL A 208 1.82 15.23 2.76
C VAL A 208 2.10 16.33 3.78
N LYS A 209 1.25 17.37 3.81
CA LYS A 209 1.27 18.42 4.83
C LYS A 209 0.00 18.35 5.66
N THR A 210 0.14 18.19 6.97
CA THR A 210 -0.98 18.16 7.93
C THR A 210 -0.72 19.20 8.99
N ASN A 211 -1.58 20.23 9.09
CA ASN A 211 -1.46 21.35 10.04
C ASN A 211 -0.02 21.89 10.16
N SER A 212 0.79 21.35 11.09
CA SER A 212 2.15 21.80 11.39
C SER A 212 3.24 20.74 11.08
N THR A 213 2.88 19.61 10.46
CA THR A 213 3.80 18.51 10.15
C THR A 213 3.88 18.22 8.65
N TYR A 214 5.03 17.70 8.26
CA TYR A 214 5.30 17.17 6.93
C TYR A 214 5.58 15.67 7.04
N ALA A 215 5.06 14.89 6.11
CA ALA A 215 5.26 13.45 6.04
C ALA A 215 5.40 13.01 4.57
N ILE A 216 5.84 11.78 4.36
CA ILE A 216 5.87 11.15 3.05
C ILE A 216 4.76 10.10 2.97
N ASP A 217 4.00 10.10 1.89
CA ASP A 217 3.11 8.99 1.54
C ASP A 217 3.97 7.83 1.02
N THR A 218 4.28 6.89 1.91
CA THR A 218 5.19 5.77 1.64
C THR A 218 4.66 4.81 0.59
N GLU A 219 3.35 4.73 0.41
CA GLU A 219 2.70 3.84 -0.55
C GLU A 219 2.90 4.31 -2.01
N ARG A 220 3.24 5.59 -2.21
CA ARG A 220 3.54 6.18 -3.52
C ARG A 220 4.99 6.04 -3.95
N LEU A 221 5.80 5.35 -3.15
CA LEU A 221 7.22 5.19 -3.40
C LEU A 221 7.60 3.72 -3.62
N ASP A 222 8.47 3.49 -4.60
CA ASP A 222 9.26 2.28 -4.70
C ASP A 222 10.61 2.56 -4.01
N CYS A 223 10.71 2.20 -2.70
CA CYS A 223 11.85 2.56 -1.86
C CYS A 223 12.51 1.28 -1.32
N ASP A 224 13.82 1.13 -1.58
CA ASP A 224 14.61 -0.01 -1.12
C ASP A 224 14.65 -0.13 0.41
N TYR A 225 14.71 1.00 1.13
CA TYR A 225 14.65 1.04 2.59
C TYR A 225 13.30 0.54 3.12
N TYR A 226 12.18 0.98 2.54
CA TYR A 226 10.86 0.55 2.98
C TYR A 226 10.62 -0.94 2.67
N SER A 227 10.99 -1.37 1.48
CA SER A 227 10.93 -2.77 1.08
C SER A 227 11.76 -3.67 2.01
N TYR A 228 12.95 -3.20 2.43
CA TYR A 228 13.77 -3.91 3.42
C TYR A 228 13.11 -3.98 4.79
N LEU A 229 12.46 -2.90 5.25
CA LEU A 229 11.74 -2.90 6.53
C LEU A 229 10.58 -3.89 6.54
N GLU A 230 9.89 -4.05 5.41
CA GLU A 230 8.72 -4.89 5.24
C GLU A 230 9.11 -6.39 5.09
N ASN A 231 10.02 -6.69 4.19
CA ASN A 231 10.28 -8.07 3.75
C ASN A 231 11.76 -8.49 3.73
N GLY A 232 12.67 -7.62 4.19
CA GLY A 232 14.11 -7.89 4.23
C GLY A 232 14.82 -7.81 2.87
N LYS A 233 14.16 -7.26 1.83
CA LYS A 233 14.72 -7.15 0.47
C LYS A 233 14.63 -5.71 -0.04
N PRO A 234 15.63 -5.25 -0.82
CA PRO A 234 16.92 -5.89 -1.13
C PRO A 234 17.81 -6.04 0.11
N PRO A 235 18.82 -6.93 0.13
CA PRO A 235 19.69 -7.08 1.29
C PRO A 235 20.42 -5.78 1.61
N PHE A 236 20.45 -5.39 2.88
CA PHE A 236 21.21 -4.24 3.33
C PHE A 236 22.71 -4.58 3.43
N MET A 237 23.55 -3.85 2.70
CA MET A 237 25.00 -4.11 2.60
C MET A 237 25.86 -3.25 3.55
N GLY A 238 25.22 -2.47 4.43
CA GLY A 238 25.93 -1.67 5.43
C GLY A 238 26.08 -0.18 5.08
N GLU A 239 25.52 0.26 3.97
CA GLU A 239 25.56 1.67 3.53
C GLU A 239 24.14 2.22 3.44
N TYR A 240 23.88 3.37 4.06
CA TYR A 240 22.58 4.05 4.08
C TYR A 240 22.77 5.55 3.98
N MET A 241 22.27 6.17 2.90
CA MET A 241 22.33 7.63 2.65
C MET A 241 23.66 8.26 3.03
N THR A 242 24.77 7.68 2.55
CA THR A 242 26.16 7.94 2.99
C THR A 242 26.60 9.40 2.88
N GLN A 243 25.91 10.22 2.09
CA GLN A 243 26.17 11.65 1.95
C GLN A 243 25.65 12.50 3.14
N TYR A 244 24.92 11.91 4.09
CA TYR A 244 24.29 12.64 5.21
C TYR A 244 24.75 12.06 6.55
N SER A 245 25.35 12.89 7.42
CA SER A 245 25.83 12.48 8.75
C SER A 245 24.72 12.01 9.67
N TRP A 246 23.56 12.66 9.63
CA TRP A 246 22.39 12.29 10.43
C TRP A 246 21.85 10.88 10.13
N ALA A 247 22.13 10.34 8.95
CA ALA A 247 21.71 9.00 8.54
C ALA A 247 22.47 7.86 9.25
N GLU A 248 23.57 8.15 9.95
CA GLU A 248 24.39 7.15 10.67
C GLU A 248 23.59 6.43 11.77
N VAL A 249 22.63 7.11 12.41
CA VAL A 249 21.78 6.52 13.42
C VAL A 249 20.92 5.41 12.82
N THR A 250 20.22 5.70 11.71
CA THR A 250 19.40 4.71 11.00
C THR A 250 20.26 3.60 10.41
N CYS A 251 21.45 3.91 9.86
CA CYS A 251 22.41 2.92 9.39
C CYS A 251 22.78 1.92 10.48
N SER A 252 23.10 2.40 11.69
CA SER A 252 23.44 1.58 12.84
C SER A 252 22.28 0.69 13.29
N LEU A 253 21.05 1.20 13.25
CA LEU A 253 19.85 0.41 13.57
C LEU A 253 19.62 -0.71 12.54
N LEU A 254 19.82 -0.43 11.24
CA LEU A 254 19.71 -1.42 10.18
C LEU A 254 20.77 -2.53 10.28
N MET A 255 22.01 -2.19 10.66
CA MET A 255 23.07 -3.18 10.92
C MET A 255 22.69 -4.15 12.05
N ASN A 256 22.07 -3.65 13.12
CA ASN A 256 21.67 -4.45 14.26
C ASN A 256 20.41 -5.30 14.01
N ARG A 257 19.62 -4.99 13.00
CA ARG A 257 18.42 -5.77 12.62
C ARG A 257 18.75 -7.10 11.93
N LYS A 258 20.01 -7.30 11.47
CA LYS A 258 20.49 -8.53 10.82
C LYS A 258 20.75 -9.69 11.80
N LYS A 259 20.53 -9.50 13.10
CA LYS A 259 20.64 -10.56 14.11
C LYS A 259 19.25 -10.99 14.53
#